data_71d79cdc9f79739c9da9a2b5d979d910
#
_entry.id   71d79cdc9f79739c9da9a2b5d979d910
#
_cell.length_a   1.000
_cell.length_b   1.000
_cell.length_c   1.000
_cell.angle_alpha   90.00
_cell.angle_beta   90.00
_cell.angle_gamma   90.00
#
_symmetry.space_group_name_H-M   'P 1'
#
loop_
_entity.id
_entity.type
_entity.pdbx_description
1 polymer ?
#
loop_
_entity_poly.entity_id
_entity_poly.type
_entity_poly.pdbx_seq_one_letter_code
_entity_poly.pdbx_strand_id
1 'polypeptide(L)'
;MNALSAGEVDEPLDLVIRGGVLSHDVITQCAVGVRGGRIALVSSDPDASVDAVRERRLEPGEVLIPGIIDSHVHINEPGRTEWEGFDFATRAAVAGGVTTVIDMPLNSNPPTLTVEALELKRSVAASKAYCELGFWGGVDMTNLGHLRPLWDAGVFGFKCFLSPSGVDEYGSLGYPQLEDAMSEIASFGGRLIIHSEDPAELAVHAGHVGASYRSFAESRPASCEATAVEHVMELVRRTGCRTHILHVSAASTVSVLAGAKADGLPVTAETCPHYLTLDCDHIPDDDTAFKCCPPIRDLKEQDGLWKGLVDGTLDIVVTDHSPTTAAMKAGSLATAWGGVSSLQVGFRAVLTQARRRGLGLADVVRWMSSNVASFAGFGDRGAIAEGRRADLVVIRPDDTFVVDASRLASRNPISAFDGMTLNGVVSDVLVGGRTPAAGADHLISRPSR
;
A
#
# COMPACT_ATOMS: atom_id res chain seq x y z
N MET A 1 40.91 -10.31 34.86
CA MET A 1 41.57 -10.64 33.59
C MET A 1 40.79 -11.79 32.98
N ASN A 2 39.74 -11.48 32.23
CA ASN A 2 39.05 -12.47 31.40
C ASN A 2 39.48 -12.22 29.98
N ALA A 3 40.14 -13.18 29.39
CA ALA A 3 40.55 -13.18 28.01
C ALA A 3 39.31 -13.19 27.13
N LEU A 4 39.12 -12.16 26.34
CA LEU A 4 38.22 -12.16 25.21
C LEU A 4 38.73 -13.19 24.21
N SER A 5 37.88 -14.11 23.85
CA SER A 5 38.15 -15.17 22.85
C SER A 5 38.41 -14.48 21.50
N ALA A 6 39.63 -14.60 21.00
CA ALA A 6 39.97 -14.34 19.62
C ALA A 6 39.28 -15.36 18.72
N GLY A 7 38.51 -14.89 17.73
CA GLY A 7 38.09 -15.75 16.63
C GLY A 7 36.70 -15.58 16.04
N GLU A 8 36.22 -14.35 15.83
CA GLU A 8 35.33 -14.13 14.70
C GLU A 8 36.14 -13.36 13.63
N VAL A 9 36.62 -14.10 12.63
CA VAL A 9 37.06 -13.48 11.38
C VAL A 9 35.79 -12.75 10.84
N ASP A 10 35.84 -11.42 10.84
CA ASP A 10 34.72 -10.58 10.38
C ASP A 10 34.51 -10.96 8.91
N GLU A 11 33.46 -11.75 8.63
CA GLU A 11 33.13 -12.12 7.24
C GLU A 11 32.90 -10.83 6.45
N PRO A 12 33.40 -10.77 5.18
CA PRO A 12 33.23 -9.56 4.36
C PRO A 12 31.74 -9.26 4.18
N LEU A 13 31.42 -7.99 4.01
CA LEU A 13 30.06 -7.58 3.63
C LEU A 13 29.73 -8.11 2.21
N ASP A 14 28.48 -8.49 1.97
CA ASP A 14 28.03 -8.89 0.62
C ASP A 14 28.07 -7.69 -0.34
N LEU A 15 27.75 -6.50 0.19
CA LEU A 15 27.66 -5.27 -0.57
C LEU A 15 27.90 -4.08 0.37
N VAL A 16 28.62 -3.05 -0.13
CA VAL A 16 28.63 -1.73 0.48
C VAL A 16 28.10 -0.71 -0.52
N ILE A 17 27.18 0.17 -0.10
CA ILE A 17 26.64 1.27 -0.90
C ILE A 17 27.10 2.58 -0.28
N ARG A 18 27.70 3.48 -1.09
CA ARG A 18 28.26 4.75 -0.63
C ARG A 18 27.63 5.93 -1.36
N GLY A 19 27.25 6.95 -0.62
CA GLY A 19 26.69 8.17 -1.19
C GLY A 19 25.61 8.79 -0.32
N GLY A 20 24.68 9.53 -0.93
CA GLY A 20 23.54 10.16 -0.26
C GLY A 20 22.54 9.13 0.25
N VAL A 21 22.31 9.07 1.53
CA VAL A 21 21.36 8.14 2.18
C VAL A 21 20.33 8.93 2.95
N LEU A 22 19.03 8.63 2.73
CA LEU A 22 17.96 9.20 3.53
C LEU A 22 17.91 8.48 4.89
N SER A 23 18.30 9.20 5.93
CA SER A 23 18.28 8.73 7.31
C SER A 23 17.71 9.82 8.21
N HIS A 24 16.75 9.47 9.07
CA HIS A 24 16.13 10.41 10.02
C HIS A 24 15.70 11.73 9.36
N ASP A 25 14.95 11.65 8.26
CA ASP A 25 14.37 12.77 7.50
C ASP A 25 15.38 13.68 6.78
N VAL A 26 16.69 13.36 6.81
CA VAL A 26 17.73 14.11 6.10
C VAL A 26 18.56 13.20 5.19
N ILE A 27 19.06 13.75 4.09
CA ILE A 27 20.00 13.07 3.21
C ILE A 27 21.41 13.39 3.68
N THR A 28 22.17 12.36 4.07
CA THR A 28 23.57 12.49 4.51
C THR A 28 24.46 11.56 3.69
N GLN A 29 25.74 11.92 3.56
CA GLN A 29 26.74 11.05 2.93
C GLN A 29 27.09 9.93 3.91
N CYS A 30 26.89 8.68 3.51
CA CYS A 30 27.06 7.50 4.35
C CYS A 30 27.65 6.33 3.56
N ALA A 31 28.17 5.34 4.29
CA ALA A 31 28.38 3.99 3.79
C ALA A 31 27.38 3.04 4.46
N VAL A 32 26.64 2.27 3.66
CA VAL A 32 25.66 1.26 4.12
C VAL A 32 26.17 -0.10 3.70
N GLY A 33 26.50 -0.95 4.68
CA GLY A 33 26.98 -2.32 4.47
C GLY A 33 25.89 -3.34 4.65
N VAL A 34 25.82 -4.33 3.75
CA VAL A 34 24.84 -5.41 3.75
C VAL A 34 25.55 -6.73 3.96
N ARG A 35 25.02 -7.59 4.85
CA ARG A 35 25.45 -8.97 5.08
C ARG A 35 24.23 -9.86 5.34
N GLY A 36 24.15 -10.99 4.65
CA GLY A 36 23.06 -11.96 4.86
C GLY A 36 21.65 -11.37 4.66
N GLY A 37 21.50 -10.42 3.73
CA GLY A 37 20.22 -9.77 3.46
C GLY A 37 19.80 -8.70 4.48
N ARG A 38 20.69 -8.35 5.45
CA ARG A 38 20.44 -7.33 6.46
C ARG A 38 21.47 -6.21 6.39
N ILE A 39 21.11 -5.04 6.86
CA ILE A 39 22.02 -3.91 7.04
C ILE A 39 22.90 -4.22 8.24
N ALA A 40 24.18 -4.45 8.00
CA ALA A 40 25.17 -4.79 9.02
C ALA A 40 25.99 -3.56 9.47
N LEU A 41 25.99 -2.49 8.67
CA LEU A 41 26.75 -1.26 8.94
C LEU A 41 26.01 -0.05 8.40
N VAL A 42 25.95 1.01 9.19
CA VAL A 42 25.62 2.36 8.72
C VAL A 42 26.67 3.31 9.27
N SER A 43 27.61 3.75 8.40
CA SER A 43 28.70 4.68 8.77
C SER A 43 28.43 6.07 8.23
N SER A 44 28.60 7.10 9.07
CA SER A 44 28.58 8.50 8.67
C SER A 44 29.81 8.93 7.88
N ASP A 45 30.85 8.07 7.83
CA ASP A 45 31.97 8.25 6.93
C ASP A 45 31.72 7.46 5.64
N PRO A 46 31.45 8.14 4.50
CA PRO A 46 31.18 7.47 3.22
C PRO A 46 32.39 6.71 2.69
N ASP A 47 33.60 7.04 3.14
CA ASP A 47 34.84 6.41 2.73
C ASP A 47 35.39 5.43 3.77
N ALA A 48 34.58 5.07 4.79
CA ALA A 48 34.95 4.08 5.80
C ALA A 48 35.55 2.83 5.14
N SER A 49 36.73 2.42 5.63
CA SER A 49 37.40 1.21 5.13
C SER A 49 36.67 -0.02 5.64
N VAL A 50 35.98 -0.73 4.74
CA VAL A 50 35.25 -1.96 5.03
C VAL A 50 35.57 -3.02 3.98
N ASP A 51 35.70 -4.27 4.39
CA ASP A 51 35.86 -5.39 3.48
C ASP A 51 34.49 -5.81 2.93
N ALA A 52 34.33 -5.80 1.61
CA ALA A 52 33.07 -6.11 0.93
C ALA A 52 33.32 -6.82 -0.40
N VAL A 53 32.48 -7.83 -0.71
CA VAL A 53 32.52 -8.56 -1.98
C VAL A 53 32.18 -7.66 -3.16
N ARG A 54 31.23 -6.71 -2.96
CA ARG A 54 30.79 -5.74 -3.96
C ARG A 54 30.73 -4.35 -3.37
N GLU A 55 31.09 -3.33 -4.16
CA GLU A 55 30.92 -1.93 -3.82
C GLU A 55 30.08 -1.24 -4.90
N ARG A 56 29.17 -0.36 -4.46
CA ARG A 56 28.44 0.57 -5.30
C ARG A 56 28.59 1.98 -4.75
N ARG A 57 29.13 2.89 -5.56
CA ARG A 57 29.05 4.33 -5.31
C ARG A 57 27.85 4.89 -6.03
N LEU A 58 27.04 5.64 -5.31
CA LEU A 58 25.90 6.35 -5.89
C LEU A 58 26.42 7.49 -6.75
N GLU A 59 25.78 7.65 -7.91
CA GLU A 59 26.07 8.76 -8.82
C GLU A 59 25.53 10.08 -8.24
N PRO A 60 26.07 11.24 -8.68
CA PRO A 60 25.49 12.53 -8.31
C PRO A 60 23.98 12.58 -8.62
N GLY A 61 23.18 12.99 -7.63
CA GLY A 61 21.72 13.02 -7.73
C GLY A 61 21.02 11.71 -7.34
N GLU A 62 21.74 10.60 -7.15
CA GLU A 62 21.18 9.39 -6.58
C GLU A 62 21.08 9.47 -5.05
N VAL A 63 19.99 8.94 -4.50
CA VAL A 63 19.74 8.82 -3.06
C VAL A 63 19.29 7.42 -2.73
N LEU A 64 19.89 6.81 -1.70
CA LEU A 64 19.45 5.54 -1.14
C LEU A 64 18.32 5.81 -0.14
N ILE A 65 17.18 5.13 -0.33
CA ILE A 65 16.03 5.17 0.58
C ILE A 65 15.65 3.75 1.02
N PRO A 66 14.93 3.57 2.14
CA PRO A 66 14.34 2.27 2.45
C PRO A 66 13.32 1.89 1.39
N GLY A 67 13.12 0.60 1.19
CA GLY A 67 12.11 0.07 0.28
C GLY A 67 10.71 0.57 0.63
N ILE A 68 9.95 0.92 -0.40
CA ILE A 68 8.54 1.30 -0.25
C ILE A 68 7.72 0.04 0.08
N ILE A 69 6.72 0.20 0.93
CA ILE A 69 5.82 -0.86 1.38
C ILE A 69 4.40 -0.51 0.96
N ASP A 70 3.70 -1.45 0.33
CA ASP A 70 2.33 -1.26 -0.09
C ASP A 70 1.43 -2.32 0.53
N SER A 71 0.58 -1.90 1.45
CA SER A 71 -0.33 -2.80 2.17
C SER A 71 -1.72 -2.90 1.55
N HIS A 72 -1.96 -2.26 0.38
CA HIS A 72 -3.25 -2.29 -0.29
C HIS A 72 -3.10 -2.53 -1.80
N VAL A 73 -3.02 -3.80 -2.20
CA VAL A 73 -2.82 -4.20 -3.59
C VAL A 73 -3.77 -5.35 -3.93
N HIS A 74 -4.46 -5.25 -5.07
CA HIS A 74 -5.31 -6.31 -5.62
C HIS A 74 -4.58 -7.03 -6.75
N ILE A 75 -3.98 -8.18 -6.46
CA ILE A 75 -3.23 -8.98 -7.45
C ILE A 75 -4.14 -9.88 -8.28
N ASN A 76 -5.33 -10.20 -7.74
CA ASN A 76 -6.41 -10.89 -8.47
C ASN A 76 -6.11 -12.35 -8.84
N GLU A 77 -5.08 -12.97 -8.30
CA GLU A 77 -4.71 -14.37 -8.55
C GLU A 77 -4.80 -15.17 -7.22
N PRO A 78 -5.32 -16.40 -7.26
CA PRO A 78 -5.84 -17.19 -8.39
C PRO A 78 -7.19 -16.70 -8.93
N GLY A 79 -7.61 -17.26 -10.05
CA GLY A 79 -8.95 -17.16 -10.63
C GLY A 79 -9.21 -15.99 -11.57
N ARG A 80 -8.44 -14.88 -11.44
CA ARG A 80 -8.51 -13.70 -12.33
C ARG A 80 -7.11 -13.22 -12.71
N THR A 81 -6.24 -14.16 -13.03
CA THR A 81 -4.84 -13.86 -13.39
C THR A 81 -4.73 -12.93 -14.60
N GLU A 82 -5.71 -12.94 -15.50
CA GLU A 82 -5.76 -12.05 -16.65
C GLU A 82 -5.95 -10.57 -16.27
N TRP A 83 -6.44 -10.26 -15.04
CA TRP A 83 -6.53 -8.89 -14.57
C TRP A 83 -5.16 -8.34 -14.17
N GLU A 84 -4.29 -9.16 -13.54
CA GLU A 84 -2.91 -8.81 -13.20
C GLU A 84 -2.05 -10.07 -12.97
N GLY A 85 -2.15 -10.71 -11.82
CA GLY A 85 -1.37 -11.89 -11.40
C GLY A 85 -0.04 -11.53 -10.72
N PHE A 86 0.47 -12.47 -9.90
CA PHE A 86 1.63 -12.24 -9.04
C PHE A 86 2.91 -11.85 -9.78
N ASP A 87 3.17 -12.45 -10.94
CA ASP A 87 4.36 -12.14 -11.74
C ASP A 87 4.37 -10.67 -12.18
N PHE A 88 3.28 -10.18 -12.75
CA PHE A 88 3.18 -8.80 -13.24
C PHE A 88 3.12 -7.79 -12.10
N ALA A 89 2.26 -8.01 -11.11
CA ALA A 89 2.11 -7.10 -9.97
C ALA A 89 3.43 -6.91 -9.22
N THR A 90 4.16 -7.99 -8.93
CA THR A 90 5.40 -7.88 -8.16
C THR A 90 6.57 -7.31 -8.98
N ARG A 91 6.59 -7.50 -10.31
CA ARG A 91 7.50 -6.76 -11.21
C ARG A 91 7.16 -5.26 -11.25
N ALA A 92 5.88 -4.91 -11.35
CA ALA A 92 5.43 -3.52 -11.29
C ALA A 92 5.79 -2.88 -9.95
N ALA A 93 5.62 -3.61 -8.83
CA ALA A 93 6.04 -3.18 -7.50
C ALA A 93 7.53 -2.83 -7.48
N VAL A 94 8.39 -3.77 -7.85
CA VAL A 94 9.85 -3.57 -7.89
C VAL A 94 10.23 -2.39 -8.80
N ALA A 95 9.67 -2.31 -10.01
CA ALA A 95 9.94 -1.20 -10.93
C ALA A 95 9.47 0.16 -10.37
N GLY A 96 8.53 0.15 -9.41
CA GLY A 96 8.06 1.32 -8.67
C GLY A 96 8.87 1.65 -7.41
N GLY A 97 9.82 0.80 -7.00
CA GLY A 97 10.55 0.92 -5.73
C GLY A 97 9.85 0.25 -4.55
N VAL A 98 8.77 -0.51 -4.80
CA VAL A 98 8.04 -1.24 -3.76
C VAL A 98 8.70 -2.59 -3.53
N THR A 99 9.15 -2.84 -2.31
CA THR A 99 9.88 -4.05 -1.91
C THR A 99 9.04 -5.01 -1.08
N THR A 100 7.91 -4.56 -0.57
CA THR A 100 6.97 -5.37 0.21
C THR A 100 5.55 -5.02 -0.18
N VAL A 101 4.75 -6.04 -0.47
CA VAL A 101 3.34 -5.93 -0.84
C VAL A 101 2.50 -6.80 0.09
N ILE A 102 1.32 -6.32 0.49
CA ILE A 102 0.31 -7.17 1.15
C ILE A 102 -0.94 -7.20 0.27
N ASP A 103 -1.20 -8.37 -0.30
CA ASP A 103 -2.29 -8.60 -1.25
C ASP A 103 -3.64 -8.71 -0.54
N MET A 104 -4.66 -8.10 -1.12
CA MET A 104 -6.03 -8.10 -0.63
C MET A 104 -6.72 -9.45 -0.80
N PRO A 105 -7.75 -9.77 0.05
CA PRO A 105 -8.40 -11.07 0.03
C PRO A 105 -9.28 -11.32 -1.19
N LEU A 106 -9.63 -10.29 -1.92
CA LEU A 106 -10.44 -10.31 -3.14
C LEU A 106 -9.63 -9.58 -4.25
N ASN A 107 -9.94 -9.58 -5.42
CA ASN A 107 -10.78 -10.26 -6.37
C ASN A 107 -10.28 -11.66 -6.78
N SER A 108 -9.35 -12.28 -6.05
CA SER A 108 -9.00 -13.69 -6.31
C SER A 108 -10.23 -14.61 -6.17
N ASN A 109 -10.25 -15.68 -6.90
CA ASN A 109 -11.30 -16.71 -6.79
C ASN A 109 -10.64 -18.09 -6.63
N PRO A 110 -10.80 -18.75 -5.45
CA PRO A 110 -11.59 -18.31 -4.30
C PRO A 110 -10.98 -17.08 -3.59
N PRO A 111 -11.81 -16.24 -2.93
CA PRO A 111 -11.32 -15.17 -2.06
C PRO A 111 -10.69 -15.74 -0.78
N THR A 112 -9.82 -14.97 -0.14
CA THR A 112 -9.07 -15.43 1.05
C THR A 112 -9.95 -15.39 2.31
N LEU A 113 -11.02 -16.18 2.33
CA LEU A 113 -11.98 -16.33 3.43
C LEU A 113 -11.70 -17.55 4.30
N THR A 114 -10.88 -18.49 3.85
CA THR A 114 -10.52 -19.72 4.56
C THR A 114 -9.01 -19.97 4.52
N VAL A 115 -8.53 -20.86 5.40
CA VAL A 115 -7.12 -21.28 5.40
C VAL A 115 -6.75 -21.97 4.10
N GLU A 116 -7.64 -22.79 3.54
CA GLU A 116 -7.42 -23.49 2.28
C GLU A 116 -7.25 -22.51 1.11
N ALA A 117 -8.06 -21.44 1.07
CA ALA A 117 -7.93 -20.39 0.06
C ALA A 117 -6.61 -19.61 0.21
N LEU A 118 -6.18 -19.35 1.47
CA LEU A 118 -4.89 -18.74 1.74
C LEU A 118 -3.73 -19.62 1.26
N GLU A 119 -3.74 -20.91 1.56
CA GLU A 119 -2.69 -21.84 1.16
C GLU A 119 -2.65 -22.05 -0.36
N LEU A 120 -3.79 -22.08 -1.02
CA LEU A 120 -3.87 -22.07 -2.48
C LEU A 120 -3.19 -20.80 -3.04
N LYS A 121 -3.53 -19.61 -2.51
CA LYS A 121 -2.96 -18.34 -2.93
C LYS A 121 -1.44 -18.32 -2.71
N ARG A 122 -0.94 -18.77 -1.57
CA ARG A 122 0.48 -18.92 -1.27
C ARG A 122 1.19 -19.84 -2.25
N SER A 123 0.60 -20.99 -2.55
CA SER A 123 1.19 -21.97 -3.48
C SER A 123 1.33 -21.42 -4.90
N VAL A 124 0.35 -20.64 -5.35
CA VAL A 124 0.38 -19.98 -6.68
C VAL A 124 1.40 -18.84 -6.73
N ALA A 125 1.56 -18.11 -5.63
CA ALA A 125 2.49 -16.98 -5.55
C ALA A 125 3.96 -17.40 -5.44
N ALA A 126 4.24 -18.55 -4.83
CA ALA A 126 5.59 -18.97 -4.40
C ALA A 126 6.67 -18.92 -5.49
N SER A 127 6.34 -19.21 -6.76
CA SER A 127 7.30 -19.19 -7.87
C SER A 127 7.28 -17.88 -8.68
N LYS A 128 6.45 -16.90 -8.30
CA LYS A 128 6.15 -15.72 -9.11
C LYS A 128 6.52 -14.40 -8.43
N ALA A 129 6.66 -14.38 -7.09
CA ALA A 129 6.90 -13.16 -6.34
C ALA A 129 8.34 -12.65 -6.53
N TYR A 130 8.51 -11.39 -6.89
CA TYR A 130 9.79 -10.67 -7.04
C TYR A 130 10.12 -9.79 -5.84
N CYS A 131 9.17 -9.57 -4.95
CA CYS A 131 9.32 -8.81 -3.70
C CYS A 131 8.62 -9.53 -2.56
N GLU A 132 8.84 -9.07 -1.33
CA GLU A 132 8.17 -9.62 -0.15
C GLU A 132 6.66 -9.52 -0.30
N LEU A 133 5.94 -10.62 -0.08
CA LEU A 133 4.52 -10.74 -0.34
C LEU A 133 3.77 -11.37 0.84
N GLY A 134 2.91 -10.57 1.47
CA GLY A 134 1.97 -10.99 2.50
C GLY A 134 0.53 -11.00 2.03
N PHE A 135 -0.39 -11.43 2.89
CA PHE A 135 -1.80 -11.58 2.54
C PHE A 135 -2.72 -11.08 3.65
N TRP A 136 -3.77 -10.34 3.27
CA TRP A 136 -4.92 -10.10 4.11
C TRP A 136 -5.88 -11.27 4.04
N GLY A 137 -6.54 -11.59 5.18
CA GLY A 137 -7.74 -12.38 5.19
C GLY A 137 -8.97 -11.53 4.90
N GLY A 138 -10.07 -12.16 4.56
CA GLY A 138 -11.36 -11.51 4.41
C GLY A 138 -12.34 -11.90 5.51
N VAL A 139 -13.35 -11.07 5.70
CA VAL A 139 -14.52 -11.40 6.50
C VAL A 139 -15.79 -10.96 5.79
N ASP A 140 -16.72 -11.91 5.66
CA ASP A 140 -18.09 -11.72 5.21
C ASP A 140 -19.05 -12.63 5.99
N MET A 141 -20.30 -12.72 5.56
CA MET A 141 -21.30 -13.56 6.22
C MET A 141 -20.99 -15.06 6.19
N THR A 142 -20.12 -15.52 5.29
CA THR A 142 -19.82 -16.94 5.12
C THR A 142 -18.82 -17.49 6.14
N ASN A 143 -17.94 -16.63 6.68
CA ASN A 143 -16.91 -17.01 7.65
C ASN A 143 -16.97 -16.26 8.99
N LEU A 144 -17.96 -15.39 9.18
CA LEU A 144 -18.19 -14.70 10.46
C LEU A 144 -18.39 -15.73 11.59
N GLY A 145 -17.70 -15.54 12.71
CA GLY A 145 -17.63 -16.51 13.81
C GLY A 145 -16.53 -17.58 13.67
N HIS A 146 -15.78 -17.57 12.58
CA HIS A 146 -14.73 -18.56 12.27
C HIS A 146 -13.43 -17.93 11.75
N LEU A 147 -13.07 -16.72 12.22
CA LEU A 147 -11.91 -15.96 11.73
C LEU A 147 -10.58 -16.39 12.35
N ARG A 148 -10.62 -16.96 13.55
CA ARG A 148 -9.43 -17.31 14.32
C ARG A 148 -8.46 -18.25 13.57
N PRO A 149 -8.89 -19.31 12.87
CA PRO A 149 -7.98 -20.19 12.11
C PRO A 149 -7.18 -19.42 11.03
N LEU A 150 -7.83 -18.50 10.33
CA LEU A 150 -7.18 -17.69 9.29
C LEU A 150 -6.16 -16.71 9.89
N TRP A 151 -6.47 -16.14 11.07
CA TRP A 151 -5.53 -15.33 11.85
C TRP A 151 -4.30 -16.13 12.27
N ASP A 152 -4.49 -17.34 12.78
CA ASP A 152 -3.40 -18.23 13.22
C ASP A 152 -2.55 -18.72 12.04
N ALA A 153 -3.13 -18.80 10.83
CA ALA A 153 -2.42 -19.05 9.59
C ALA A 153 -1.54 -17.88 9.12
N GLY A 154 -1.59 -16.72 9.80
CA GLY A 154 -0.63 -15.63 9.64
C GLY A 154 -1.04 -14.53 8.66
N VAL A 155 -2.32 -14.34 8.38
CA VAL A 155 -2.81 -13.15 7.66
C VAL A 155 -2.55 -11.88 8.47
N PHE A 156 -2.41 -10.73 7.80
CA PHE A 156 -2.10 -9.45 8.44
C PHE A 156 -3.29 -8.80 9.17
N GLY A 157 -4.48 -9.28 8.93
CA GLY A 157 -5.76 -8.86 9.47
C GLY A 157 -6.87 -9.25 8.53
N PHE A 158 -8.04 -8.61 8.65
CA PHE A 158 -9.23 -8.97 7.88
C PHE A 158 -9.79 -7.75 7.17
N LYS A 159 -10.20 -7.92 5.90
CA LYS A 159 -10.91 -6.89 5.13
C LYS A 159 -12.40 -7.18 5.12
N CYS A 160 -13.24 -6.14 5.23
CA CYS A 160 -14.66 -6.20 4.92
C CYS A 160 -15.12 -4.98 4.10
N PHE A 161 -16.33 -5.07 3.60
CA PHE A 161 -17.06 -4.02 2.90
C PHE A 161 -18.38 -3.72 3.62
N LEU A 162 -18.80 -2.47 3.63
CA LEU A 162 -20.13 -2.04 4.08
C LEU A 162 -21.12 -1.90 2.91
N SER A 163 -20.61 -1.84 1.70
CA SER A 163 -21.37 -1.79 0.43
C SER A 163 -20.93 -2.93 -0.49
N PRO A 164 -21.65 -3.25 -1.56
CA PRO A 164 -21.27 -4.33 -2.48
C PRO A 164 -19.83 -4.21 -2.97
N SER A 165 -19.05 -5.29 -2.86
CA SER A 165 -17.64 -5.36 -3.25
C SER A 165 -17.41 -5.31 -4.77
N GLY A 166 -18.45 -5.56 -5.55
CA GLY A 166 -18.40 -5.68 -7.01
C GLY A 166 -18.17 -7.11 -7.51
N VAL A 167 -17.91 -8.08 -6.64
CA VAL A 167 -17.78 -9.51 -6.97
C VAL A 167 -18.74 -10.34 -6.12
N ASP A 168 -19.40 -11.31 -6.75
CA ASP A 168 -20.48 -12.08 -6.11
C ASP A 168 -19.97 -13.00 -4.98
N GLU A 169 -18.71 -13.45 -5.08
CA GLU A 169 -18.09 -14.36 -4.11
C GLU A 169 -17.58 -13.66 -2.84
N TYR A 170 -17.74 -12.34 -2.71
CA TYR A 170 -17.30 -11.58 -1.54
C TYR A 170 -18.39 -10.62 -1.08
N GLY A 171 -19.09 -11.00 -0.01
CA GLY A 171 -20.24 -10.26 0.52
C GLY A 171 -19.86 -9.02 1.32
N SER A 172 -20.83 -8.13 1.51
CA SER A 172 -20.73 -6.99 2.45
C SER A 172 -21.37 -7.34 3.80
N LEU A 173 -20.97 -6.59 4.85
CA LEU A 173 -21.55 -6.69 6.20
C LEU A 173 -22.46 -5.50 6.47
N GLY A 174 -23.62 -5.75 7.09
CA GLY A 174 -24.38 -4.69 7.75
C GLY A 174 -23.74 -4.32 9.08
N TYR A 175 -24.15 -3.19 9.68
CA TYR A 175 -23.57 -2.71 10.95
C TYR A 175 -23.66 -3.71 12.11
N PRO A 176 -24.76 -4.48 12.30
CA PRO A 176 -24.79 -5.52 13.33
C PRO A 176 -23.73 -6.61 13.11
N GLN A 177 -23.60 -7.11 11.89
CA GLN A 177 -22.59 -8.13 11.55
C GLN A 177 -21.16 -7.58 11.60
N LEU A 178 -20.98 -6.29 11.29
CA LEU A 178 -19.70 -5.60 11.49
C LEU A 178 -19.30 -5.60 12.96
N GLU A 179 -20.23 -5.33 13.86
CA GLU A 179 -19.98 -5.37 15.31
C GLU A 179 -19.55 -6.76 15.78
N ASP A 180 -20.23 -7.80 15.29
CA ASP A 180 -19.86 -9.20 15.58
C ASP A 180 -18.44 -9.51 15.08
N ALA A 181 -18.10 -9.13 13.85
CA ALA A 181 -16.77 -9.30 13.28
C ALA A 181 -15.71 -8.56 14.08
N MET A 182 -15.98 -7.30 14.45
CA MET A 182 -15.07 -6.48 15.27
C MET A 182 -14.85 -7.11 16.64
N SER A 183 -15.88 -7.63 17.28
CA SER A 183 -15.79 -8.29 18.57
C SER A 183 -14.96 -9.57 18.50
N GLU A 184 -15.18 -10.40 17.48
CA GLU A 184 -14.38 -11.60 17.25
C GLU A 184 -12.90 -11.25 17.00
N ILE A 185 -12.61 -10.30 16.10
CA ILE A 185 -11.25 -9.89 15.77
C ILE A 185 -10.54 -9.28 16.98
N ALA A 186 -11.24 -8.48 17.79
CA ALA A 186 -10.71 -7.90 19.01
C ALA A 186 -10.31 -8.99 20.02
N SER A 187 -11.06 -10.09 20.11
CA SER A 187 -10.84 -11.19 21.06
C SER A 187 -9.44 -11.84 20.94
N PHE A 188 -8.84 -11.78 19.76
CA PHE A 188 -7.46 -12.27 19.51
C PHE A 188 -6.48 -11.16 19.15
N GLY A 189 -6.86 -9.89 19.35
CA GLY A 189 -6.01 -8.72 19.09
C GLY A 189 -5.71 -8.49 17.61
N GLY A 190 -6.58 -8.95 16.72
CA GLY A 190 -6.48 -8.75 15.29
C GLY A 190 -6.68 -7.30 14.86
N ARG A 191 -6.74 -7.07 13.56
CA ARG A 191 -7.04 -5.79 12.94
C ARG A 191 -8.09 -6.01 11.86
N LEU A 192 -9.08 -5.11 11.80
CA LEU A 192 -10.04 -5.01 10.72
C LEU A 192 -9.69 -3.83 9.83
N ILE A 193 -9.70 -4.01 8.52
CA ILE A 193 -9.56 -2.96 7.50
C ILE A 193 -10.87 -2.89 6.71
N ILE A 194 -11.40 -1.68 6.48
CA ILE A 194 -12.80 -1.52 6.05
C ILE A 194 -12.90 -0.61 4.84
N HIS A 195 -13.55 -1.11 3.77
CA HIS A 195 -14.12 -0.25 2.73
C HIS A 195 -15.41 0.39 3.28
N SER A 196 -15.36 1.69 3.52
CA SER A 196 -16.37 2.41 4.31
C SER A 196 -17.17 3.36 3.43
N GLU A 197 -18.19 2.85 2.73
CA GLU A 197 -19.23 3.65 2.08
C GLU A 197 -20.59 3.18 2.58
N ASP A 198 -21.41 4.11 3.09
CA ASP A 198 -22.72 3.79 3.67
C ASP A 198 -23.70 3.35 2.58
N PRO A 199 -24.32 2.16 2.68
CA PRO A 199 -25.18 1.64 1.63
C PRO A 199 -26.49 2.42 1.48
N ALA A 200 -27.00 3.06 2.54
CA ALA A 200 -28.22 3.85 2.47
C ALA A 200 -27.97 5.18 1.75
N GLU A 201 -26.87 5.86 2.08
CA GLU A 201 -26.43 7.05 1.36
C GLU A 201 -26.16 6.76 -0.13
N LEU A 202 -25.46 5.65 -0.43
CA LEU A 202 -25.23 5.23 -1.82
C LEU A 202 -26.54 5.00 -2.58
N ALA A 203 -27.53 4.38 -1.94
CA ALA A 203 -28.83 4.12 -2.56
C ALA A 203 -29.59 5.41 -2.92
N VAL A 204 -29.49 6.45 -2.08
CA VAL A 204 -30.10 7.77 -2.35
C VAL A 204 -29.51 8.41 -3.60
N HIS A 205 -28.21 8.22 -3.85
CA HIS A 205 -27.48 8.88 -4.93
C HIS A 205 -27.28 8.03 -6.19
N ALA A 206 -27.67 6.74 -6.18
CA ALA A 206 -27.38 5.75 -7.24
C ALA A 206 -27.87 6.13 -8.66
N GLY A 207 -28.83 7.01 -8.78
CA GLY A 207 -29.43 7.40 -10.07
C GLY A 207 -28.69 8.55 -10.82
N HIS A 208 -27.58 9.05 -10.32
CA HIS A 208 -26.97 10.30 -10.79
C HIS A 208 -25.75 10.12 -11.73
N VAL A 209 -25.43 8.89 -12.17
CA VAL A 209 -24.24 8.66 -13.00
C VAL A 209 -24.51 9.09 -14.45
N GLY A 210 -23.97 10.27 -14.82
CA GLY A 210 -23.92 10.76 -16.20
C GLY A 210 -22.59 10.45 -16.88
N ALA A 211 -22.32 11.10 -18.02
CA ALA A 211 -21.09 10.91 -18.78
C ALA A 211 -19.86 11.54 -18.12
N SER A 212 -20.03 12.66 -17.40
CA SER A 212 -18.89 13.32 -16.76
C SER A 212 -18.42 12.60 -15.51
N TYR A 213 -17.11 12.64 -15.25
CA TYR A 213 -16.55 12.07 -14.02
C TYR A 213 -17.12 12.74 -12.76
N ARG A 214 -17.40 14.05 -12.83
CA ARG A 214 -18.06 14.78 -11.74
C ARG A 214 -19.42 14.16 -11.39
N SER A 215 -20.25 13.80 -12.39
CA SER A 215 -21.54 13.15 -12.12
C SER A 215 -21.38 11.78 -11.49
N PHE A 216 -20.32 11.04 -11.83
CA PHE A 216 -19.97 9.79 -11.13
C PHE A 216 -19.55 10.08 -9.68
N ALA A 217 -18.73 11.10 -9.44
CA ALA A 217 -18.34 11.48 -8.08
C ALA A 217 -19.56 11.93 -7.24
N GLU A 218 -20.52 12.64 -7.84
CA GLU A 218 -21.78 13.07 -7.20
C GLU A 218 -22.72 11.88 -6.89
N SER A 219 -22.61 10.77 -7.62
CA SER A 219 -23.35 9.54 -7.29
C SER A 219 -22.81 8.81 -6.04
N ARG A 220 -21.65 9.21 -5.57
CA ARG A 220 -20.96 8.68 -4.37
C ARG A 220 -20.37 9.86 -3.57
N PRO A 221 -21.20 10.77 -3.05
CA PRO A 221 -20.73 11.99 -2.40
C PRO A 221 -19.90 11.68 -1.14
N ALA A 222 -19.18 12.69 -0.65
CA ALA A 222 -18.34 12.60 0.54
C ALA A 222 -19.12 12.11 1.77
N SER A 223 -20.43 12.37 1.85
CA SER A 223 -21.30 11.88 2.93
C SER A 223 -21.37 10.35 2.99
N CYS A 224 -21.31 9.64 1.84
CA CYS A 224 -21.30 8.18 1.85
C CYS A 224 -20.15 7.61 2.67
N GLU A 225 -18.97 8.22 2.56
CA GLU A 225 -17.77 7.81 3.29
C GLU A 225 -17.82 8.29 4.75
N ALA A 226 -18.13 9.57 4.98
CA ALA A 226 -18.15 10.17 6.33
C ALA A 226 -19.19 9.49 7.24
N THR A 227 -20.42 9.27 6.77
CA THR A 227 -21.50 8.60 7.54
C THR A 227 -21.10 7.16 7.90
N ALA A 228 -20.52 6.41 6.95
CA ALA A 228 -20.04 5.06 7.23
C ALA A 228 -18.96 5.08 8.31
N VAL A 229 -18.00 6.00 8.22
CA VAL A 229 -16.90 6.08 9.19
C VAL A 229 -17.38 6.54 10.56
N GLU A 230 -18.37 7.44 10.66
CA GLU A 230 -19.00 7.79 11.95
C GLU A 230 -19.60 6.56 12.66
N HIS A 231 -20.38 5.74 11.94
CA HIS A 231 -20.92 4.49 12.46
C HIS A 231 -19.80 3.51 12.87
N VAL A 232 -18.76 3.36 12.04
CA VAL A 232 -17.61 2.51 12.37
C VAL A 232 -16.93 2.99 13.67
N MET A 233 -16.75 4.30 13.87
CA MET A 233 -16.12 4.82 15.10
C MET A 233 -16.95 4.54 16.35
N GLU A 234 -18.28 4.53 16.26
CA GLU A 234 -19.14 4.09 17.38
C GLU A 234 -18.92 2.61 17.70
N LEU A 235 -18.80 1.76 16.68
CA LEU A 235 -18.50 0.34 16.87
C LEU A 235 -17.09 0.11 17.43
N VAL A 236 -16.10 0.92 17.03
CA VAL A 236 -14.74 0.89 17.61
C VAL A 236 -14.78 1.21 19.10
N ARG A 237 -15.57 2.22 19.53
CA ARG A 237 -15.75 2.54 20.97
C ARG A 237 -16.31 1.37 21.76
N ARG A 238 -17.27 0.64 21.17
CA ARG A 238 -17.98 -0.48 21.85
C ARG A 238 -17.12 -1.74 21.91
N THR A 239 -16.39 -2.04 20.86
CA THR A 239 -15.65 -3.31 20.71
C THR A 239 -14.18 -3.23 21.07
N GLY A 240 -13.58 -2.03 21.02
CA GLY A 240 -12.12 -1.85 21.16
C GLY A 240 -11.30 -2.46 20.03
N CYS A 241 -11.94 -2.84 18.91
CA CYS A 241 -11.26 -3.45 17.77
C CYS A 241 -10.27 -2.48 17.12
N ARG A 242 -9.05 -2.94 16.87
CA ARG A 242 -8.08 -2.18 16.07
C ARG A 242 -8.58 -2.10 14.65
N THR A 243 -8.93 -0.90 14.21
CA THR A 243 -9.61 -0.66 12.93
C THR A 243 -8.78 0.24 12.04
N HIS A 244 -8.82 0.00 10.74
CA HIS A 244 -8.19 0.83 9.73
C HIS A 244 -9.19 1.18 8.64
N ILE A 245 -9.30 2.47 8.35
CA ILE A 245 -10.16 2.97 7.27
C ILE A 245 -9.35 3.05 6.00
N LEU A 246 -9.78 2.28 5.00
CA LEU A 246 -9.13 2.17 3.70
C LEU A 246 -9.40 3.40 2.83
N HIS A 247 -8.46 3.72 1.94
CA HIS A 247 -8.60 4.62 0.78
C HIS A 247 -9.49 5.85 1.02
N VAL A 248 -9.25 6.58 2.13
CA VAL A 248 -9.98 7.82 2.46
C VAL A 248 -9.84 8.83 1.34
N SER A 249 -10.99 9.29 0.82
CA SER A 249 -11.09 10.19 -0.33
C SER A 249 -11.69 11.56 0.01
N ALA A 250 -12.29 11.73 1.20
CA ALA A 250 -13.04 12.90 1.58
C ALA A 250 -12.48 13.64 2.82
N ALA A 251 -12.41 14.97 2.76
CA ALA A 251 -11.96 15.82 3.87
C ALA A 251 -12.88 15.74 5.10
N SER A 252 -14.18 15.51 4.90
CA SER A 252 -15.13 15.28 5.98
C SER A 252 -14.78 14.02 6.78
N THR A 253 -14.40 12.95 6.12
CA THR A 253 -13.91 11.71 6.76
C THR A 253 -12.65 11.95 7.57
N VAL A 254 -11.70 12.76 7.04
CA VAL A 254 -10.51 13.16 7.81
C VAL A 254 -10.91 13.85 9.11
N SER A 255 -11.95 14.70 9.10
CA SER A 255 -12.44 15.38 10.31
C SER A 255 -13.00 14.40 11.34
N VAL A 256 -13.77 13.39 10.91
CA VAL A 256 -14.28 12.31 11.79
C VAL A 256 -13.13 11.54 12.43
N LEU A 257 -12.14 11.16 11.62
CA LEU A 257 -10.96 10.41 12.08
C LEU A 257 -10.11 11.22 13.07
N ALA A 258 -9.96 12.54 12.86
CA ALA A 258 -9.26 13.41 13.79
C ALA A 258 -9.94 13.41 15.17
N GLY A 259 -11.28 13.49 15.21
CA GLY A 259 -12.06 13.37 16.45
C GLY A 259 -11.87 12.01 17.13
N ALA A 260 -11.96 10.92 16.36
CA ALA A 260 -11.78 9.57 16.89
C ALA A 260 -10.38 9.34 17.48
N LYS A 261 -9.33 9.84 16.81
CA LYS A 261 -7.96 9.78 17.33
C LYS A 261 -7.76 10.63 18.58
N ALA A 262 -8.37 11.82 18.64
CA ALA A 262 -8.35 12.66 19.84
C ALA A 262 -9.04 12.00 21.04
N ASP A 263 -10.09 11.20 20.78
CA ASP A 263 -10.77 10.36 21.79
C ASP A 263 -9.94 9.12 22.17
N GLY A 264 -8.78 8.89 21.58
CA GLY A 264 -7.91 7.75 21.86
C GLY A 264 -8.39 6.41 21.29
N LEU A 265 -9.27 6.42 20.29
CA LEU A 265 -9.72 5.18 19.65
C LEU A 265 -8.58 4.50 18.88
N PRO A 266 -8.52 3.15 18.87
CA PRO A 266 -7.48 2.39 18.17
C PRO A 266 -7.75 2.36 16.66
N VAL A 267 -7.74 3.53 16.03
CA VAL A 267 -8.02 3.72 14.60
C VAL A 267 -6.80 4.25 13.86
N THR A 268 -6.61 3.75 12.65
CA THR A 268 -5.67 4.27 11.65
C THR A 268 -6.40 4.45 10.32
N ALA A 269 -5.82 5.21 9.40
CA ALA A 269 -6.41 5.44 8.08
C ALA A 269 -5.35 5.64 7.00
N GLU A 270 -5.72 5.29 5.77
CA GLU A 270 -4.90 5.48 4.58
C GLU A 270 -5.59 6.35 3.53
N THR A 271 -4.80 6.92 2.65
CA THR A 271 -5.27 7.48 1.38
C THR A 271 -4.41 6.97 0.23
N CYS A 272 -4.76 7.32 -1.00
CA CYS A 272 -4.16 6.74 -2.20
C CYS A 272 -3.56 7.79 -3.13
N PRO A 273 -2.53 7.41 -3.94
CA PRO A 273 -1.88 8.33 -4.87
C PRO A 273 -2.86 9.01 -5.84
N HIS A 274 -3.88 8.30 -6.32
CA HIS A 274 -4.86 8.87 -7.24
C HIS A 274 -5.70 9.98 -6.60
N TYR A 275 -6.09 9.88 -5.32
CA TYR A 275 -6.78 10.97 -4.61
C TYR A 275 -5.86 12.16 -4.33
N LEU A 276 -4.57 11.93 -4.13
CA LEU A 276 -3.59 12.97 -3.86
C LEU A 276 -3.07 13.69 -5.12
N THR A 277 -3.36 13.15 -6.31
CA THR A 277 -2.73 13.60 -7.57
C THR A 277 -3.75 14.06 -8.60
N LEU A 278 -4.88 13.40 -8.67
CA LEU A 278 -5.92 13.62 -9.68
C LEU A 278 -7.10 14.38 -9.06
N ASP A 279 -7.85 15.10 -9.87
CA ASP A 279 -9.09 15.73 -9.44
C ASP A 279 -10.19 15.57 -10.49
N CYS A 280 -11.42 15.46 -10.02
CA CYS A 280 -12.57 15.10 -10.83
C CYS A 280 -12.94 16.14 -11.92
N ASP A 281 -12.48 17.39 -11.78
CA ASP A 281 -12.78 18.46 -12.70
C ASP A 281 -11.91 18.44 -13.97
N HIS A 282 -10.78 17.71 -13.90
CA HIS A 282 -9.82 17.61 -14.99
C HIS A 282 -9.78 16.19 -15.60
N ILE A 283 -10.61 15.25 -15.11
CA ILE A 283 -10.75 13.93 -15.71
C ILE A 283 -11.63 14.03 -16.97
N PRO A 284 -11.19 13.51 -18.13
CA PRO A 284 -11.99 13.49 -19.34
C PRO A 284 -13.31 12.72 -19.15
N ASP A 285 -14.36 13.18 -19.81
CA ASP A 285 -15.65 12.49 -19.79
C ASP A 285 -15.50 11.06 -20.32
N ASP A 286 -16.23 10.13 -19.71
CA ASP A 286 -16.21 8.69 -20.02
C ASP A 286 -14.83 8.00 -20.00
N ASP A 287 -13.78 8.65 -19.43
CA ASP A 287 -12.50 7.97 -19.25
C ASP A 287 -12.55 7.05 -18.03
N THR A 288 -12.81 5.79 -18.32
CA THR A 288 -12.99 4.75 -17.31
C THR A 288 -11.69 4.29 -16.64
N ALA A 289 -10.50 4.68 -17.15
CA ALA A 289 -9.23 4.42 -16.50
C ALA A 289 -9.14 5.06 -15.10
N PHE A 290 -9.86 6.17 -14.90
CA PHE A 290 -9.91 6.90 -13.64
C PHE A 290 -10.98 6.39 -12.66
N LYS A 291 -11.91 5.53 -13.12
CA LYS A 291 -13.00 5.05 -12.26
C LYS A 291 -12.49 4.23 -11.09
N CYS A 292 -12.79 4.64 -9.87
CA CYS A 292 -12.55 3.91 -8.61
C CYS A 292 -13.67 4.22 -7.60
N CYS A 293 -13.78 3.40 -6.56
CA CYS A 293 -14.74 3.57 -5.47
C CYS A 293 -14.01 3.44 -4.13
N PRO A 294 -14.07 4.49 -3.29
CA PRO A 294 -14.67 5.81 -3.49
C PRO A 294 -14.10 6.55 -4.71
N PRO A 295 -14.81 7.55 -5.28
CA PRO A 295 -14.35 8.26 -6.46
C PRO A 295 -13.24 9.28 -6.15
N ILE A 296 -12.46 9.63 -7.17
CA ILE A 296 -11.58 10.80 -7.14
C ILE A 296 -12.46 12.04 -7.00
N ARG A 297 -12.11 12.92 -6.05
CA ARG A 297 -12.88 14.13 -5.74
C ARG A 297 -12.18 15.39 -6.26
N ASP A 298 -12.73 16.55 -5.95
CA ASP A 298 -12.19 17.85 -6.33
C ASP A 298 -10.94 18.26 -5.51
N LEU A 299 -10.32 19.36 -5.92
CA LEU A 299 -9.11 19.89 -5.27
C LEU A 299 -9.32 20.24 -3.80
N LYS A 300 -10.53 20.62 -3.38
CA LYS A 300 -10.83 20.94 -1.98
C LYS A 300 -10.74 19.69 -1.09
N GLU A 301 -11.31 18.60 -1.56
CA GLU A 301 -11.19 17.31 -0.87
C GLU A 301 -9.73 16.83 -0.85
N GLN A 302 -9.03 16.96 -1.98
CA GLN A 302 -7.62 16.63 -2.08
C GLN A 302 -6.76 17.42 -1.09
N ASP A 303 -6.97 18.74 -0.95
CA ASP A 303 -6.23 19.57 0.01
C ASP A 303 -6.53 19.14 1.46
N GLY A 304 -7.75 18.69 1.75
CA GLY A 304 -8.11 18.09 3.04
C GLY A 304 -7.32 16.81 3.34
N LEU A 305 -7.12 15.96 2.33
CA LEU A 305 -6.30 14.74 2.48
C LEU A 305 -4.82 15.08 2.74
N TRP A 306 -4.24 16.01 1.98
CA TRP A 306 -2.88 16.47 2.20
C TRP A 306 -2.69 17.07 3.60
N LYS A 307 -3.65 17.87 4.07
CA LYS A 307 -3.63 18.38 5.43
C LYS A 307 -3.67 17.22 6.44
N GLY A 308 -4.54 16.22 6.23
CA GLY A 308 -4.64 15.05 7.09
C GLY A 308 -3.35 14.23 7.16
N LEU A 309 -2.57 14.14 6.07
CA LEU A 309 -1.24 13.51 6.08
C LEU A 309 -0.22 14.33 6.88
N VAL A 310 -0.22 15.65 6.71
CA VAL A 310 0.76 16.53 7.37
C VAL A 310 0.52 16.60 8.87
N ASP A 311 -0.74 16.63 9.32
CA ASP A 311 -1.08 16.67 10.75
C ASP A 311 -1.16 15.28 11.42
N GLY A 312 -0.98 14.20 10.65
CA GLY A 312 -0.97 12.82 11.16
C GLY A 312 -2.35 12.21 11.41
N THR A 313 -3.42 12.83 10.93
CA THR A 313 -4.77 12.23 10.94
C THR A 313 -4.84 11.03 9.99
N LEU A 314 -4.26 11.15 8.79
CA LEU A 314 -3.99 10.03 7.91
C LEU A 314 -2.59 9.49 8.19
N ASP A 315 -2.49 8.18 8.35
CA ASP A 315 -1.27 7.51 8.81
C ASP A 315 -0.33 7.13 7.67
N ILE A 316 -0.89 6.63 6.58
CA ILE A 316 -0.13 6.02 5.47
C ILE A 316 -0.72 6.39 4.10
N VAL A 317 0.12 6.23 3.08
CA VAL A 317 -0.30 6.27 1.67
C VAL A 317 0.06 4.93 1.04
N VAL A 318 -0.94 4.29 0.44
CA VAL A 318 -0.83 3.00 -0.27
C VAL A 318 -1.59 3.07 -1.58
N THR A 319 -1.33 2.16 -2.52
CA THR A 319 -1.76 2.41 -3.90
C THR A 319 -3.21 2.08 -4.17
N ASP A 320 -3.83 1.18 -3.42
CA ASP A 320 -5.09 0.54 -3.82
C ASP A 320 -5.03 0.12 -5.31
N HIS A 321 -3.89 -0.48 -5.68
CA HIS A 321 -3.68 -0.96 -7.05
C HIS A 321 -4.73 -2.02 -7.36
N SER A 322 -5.64 -1.67 -8.26
CA SER A 322 -6.78 -2.53 -8.63
C SER A 322 -6.95 -2.57 -10.15
N PRO A 323 -6.04 -3.25 -10.86
CA PRO A 323 -6.03 -3.35 -12.31
C PRO A 323 -7.11 -4.31 -12.81
N THR A 324 -7.48 -4.13 -14.07
CA THR A 324 -8.39 -5.04 -14.77
C THR A 324 -8.14 -5.02 -16.28
N THR A 325 -8.84 -5.86 -17.02
CA THR A 325 -8.72 -5.96 -18.48
C THR A 325 -9.37 -4.77 -19.21
N ALA A 326 -8.93 -4.49 -20.43
CA ALA A 326 -9.52 -3.46 -21.28
C ALA A 326 -11.02 -3.72 -21.54
N ALA A 327 -11.43 -4.97 -21.61
CA ALA A 327 -12.84 -5.33 -21.80
C ALA A 327 -13.71 -4.90 -20.60
N MET A 328 -13.19 -4.99 -19.37
CA MET A 328 -13.90 -4.56 -18.17
C MET A 328 -13.88 -3.04 -17.96
N LYS A 329 -12.90 -2.36 -18.56
CA LYS A 329 -12.84 -0.89 -18.62
C LYS A 329 -13.66 -0.31 -19.76
N ALA A 330 -14.13 -1.14 -20.70
CA ALA A 330 -14.98 -0.69 -21.79
C ALA A 330 -16.38 -0.27 -21.28
N GLY A 331 -16.99 0.72 -21.96
CA GLY A 331 -18.33 1.23 -21.62
C GLY A 331 -18.26 2.63 -21.01
N SER A 332 -19.20 2.92 -20.11
CA SER A 332 -19.31 4.21 -19.44
C SER A 332 -18.85 4.15 -17.98
N LEU A 333 -18.74 5.31 -17.33
CA LEU A 333 -18.49 5.38 -15.88
C LEU A 333 -19.55 4.64 -15.05
N ALA A 334 -20.77 4.46 -15.55
CA ALA A 334 -21.80 3.66 -14.86
C ALA A 334 -21.48 2.16 -14.87
N THR A 335 -20.95 1.63 -15.98
CA THR A 335 -20.86 0.17 -16.23
C THR A 335 -19.46 -0.41 -16.13
N ALA A 336 -18.41 0.39 -16.40
CA ALA A 336 -17.03 -0.09 -16.34
C ALA A 336 -16.64 -0.51 -14.92
N TRP A 337 -15.69 -1.43 -14.82
CA TRP A 337 -15.11 -1.85 -13.55
C TRP A 337 -14.34 -0.71 -12.87
N GLY A 338 -14.54 -0.54 -11.54
CA GLY A 338 -13.80 0.42 -10.72
C GLY A 338 -12.43 -0.14 -10.29
N GLY A 339 -11.41 0.70 -10.32
CA GLY A 339 -10.06 0.39 -9.87
C GLY A 339 -9.00 1.11 -10.71
N VAL A 340 -7.97 1.64 -10.06
CA VAL A 340 -6.87 2.38 -10.70
C VAL A 340 -5.59 1.54 -10.63
N SER A 341 -4.90 1.42 -11.77
CA SER A 341 -3.58 0.78 -11.84
C SER A 341 -2.51 1.79 -11.44
N SER A 342 -1.93 1.65 -10.24
CA SER A 342 -1.07 2.68 -9.61
C SER A 342 0.22 2.15 -8.98
N LEU A 343 0.38 0.84 -8.78
CA LEU A 343 1.47 0.23 -8.00
C LEU A 343 2.87 0.69 -8.46
N GLN A 344 3.13 0.67 -9.77
CA GLN A 344 4.44 1.06 -10.30
C GLN A 344 4.69 2.57 -10.20
N VAL A 345 3.66 3.42 -10.24
CA VAL A 345 3.82 4.88 -10.36
C VAL A 345 3.42 5.65 -9.11
N GLY A 346 2.70 5.02 -8.17
CA GLY A 346 2.06 5.69 -7.03
C GLY A 346 3.03 6.48 -6.15
N PHE A 347 4.17 5.89 -5.77
CA PHE A 347 5.19 6.58 -4.97
C PHE A 347 5.68 7.86 -5.66
N ARG A 348 5.93 7.80 -6.98
CA ARG A 348 6.42 8.94 -7.77
C ARG A 348 5.35 9.99 -8.00
N ALA A 349 4.09 9.58 -8.13
CA ALA A 349 2.96 10.50 -8.21
C ALA A 349 2.82 11.30 -6.90
N VAL A 350 2.88 10.63 -5.75
CA VAL A 350 2.86 11.30 -4.43
C VAL A 350 4.07 12.22 -4.26
N LEU A 351 5.28 11.77 -4.62
CA LEU A 351 6.50 12.60 -4.55
C LEU A 351 6.37 13.88 -5.39
N THR A 352 5.82 13.76 -6.60
CA THR A 352 5.61 14.90 -7.50
C THR A 352 4.69 15.94 -6.87
N GLN A 353 3.56 15.50 -6.30
CA GLN A 353 2.59 16.40 -5.68
C GLN A 353 3.06 16.94 -4.32
N ALA A 354 3.76 16.14 -3.53
CA ALA A 354 4.38 16.58 -2.28
C ALA A 354 5.33 17.76 -2.53
N ARG A 355 6.20 17.66 -3.54
CA ARG A 355 7.12 18.73 -3.92
C ARG A 355 6.39 20.03 -4.32
N ARG A 356 5.30 19.94 -5.07
CA ARG A 356 4.49 21.11 -5.43
C ARG A 356 3.89 21.82 -4.21
N ARG A 357 3.75 21.08 -3.09
CA ARG A 357 3.24 21.55 -1.81
C ARG A 357 4.36 21.93 -0.81
N GLY A 358 5.63 21.92 -1.24
CA GLY A 358 6.77 22.24 -0.39
C GLY A 358 7.18 21.13 0.58
N LEU A 359 6.71 19.90 0.35
CA LEU A 359 7.06 18.70 1.12
C LEU A 359 8.20 17.94 0.43
N GLY A 360 8.95 17.14 1.20
CA GLY A 360 10.16 16.48 0.73
C GLY A 360 10.03 14.98 0.49
N LEU A 361 11.12 14.39 -0.02
CA LEU A 361 11.27 12.95 -0.17
C LEU A 361 11.08 12.22 1.17
N ALA A 362 11.57 12.80 2.26
CA ALA A 362 11.47 12.23 3.60
C ALA A 362 10.00 12.06 4.05
N ASP A 363 9.15 13.06 3.78
CA ASP A 363 7.73 12.97 4.12
C ASP A 363 7.05 11.81 3.38
N VAL A 364 7.32 11.68 2.08
CA VAL A 364 6.73 10.62 1.26
C VAL A 364 7.23 9.23 1.69
N VAL A 365 8.53 9.09 1.96
CA VAL A 365 9.11 7.84 2.47
C VAL A 365 8.53 7.49 3.84
N ARG A 366 8.30 8.47 4.70
CA ARG A 366 7.63 8.24 5.99
C ARG A 366 6.25 7.66 5.80
N TRP A 367 5.40 8.25 4.92
CA TRP A 367 4.03 7.78 4.68
C TRP A 367 3.93 6.47 3.92
N MET A 368 4.88 6.16 3.03
CA MET A 368 4.83 5.00 2.14
C MET A 368 5.84 3.88 2.50
N SER A 369 6.64 4.07 3.55
CA SER A 369 7.58 3.05 4.02
C SER A 369 7.53 2.90 5.54
N SER A 370 8.03 3.86 6.31
CA SER A 370 8.19 3.72 7.78
C SER A 370 6.84 3.53 8.49
N ASN A 371 5.85 4.34 8.13
CA ASN A 371 4.53 4.26 8.74
C ASN A 371 3.79 2.98 8.31
N VAL A 372 3.93 2.56 7.04
CA VAL A 372 3.33 1.29 6.56
C VAL A 372 3.99 0.11 7.26
N ALA A 373 5.33 0.13 7.48
CA ALA A 373 6.02 -0.88 8.26
C ALA A 373 5.44 -0.99 9.68
N SER A 374 5.28 0.15 10.35
CA SER A 374 4.68 0.21 11.70
C SER A 374 3.23 -0.29 11.69
N PHE A 375 2.43 0.14 10.73
CA PHE A 375 1.05 -0.31 10.53
C PHE A 375 0.98 -1.83 10.37
N ALA A 376 1.79 -2.43 9.50
CA ALA A 376 1.82 -3.87 9.27
C ALA A 376 2.48 -4.68 10.41
N GLY A 377 3.11 -3.99 11.37
CA GLY A 377 3.78 -4.61 12.52
C GLY A 377 5.22 -5.07 12.23
N PHE A 378 5.82 -4.61 11.14
CA PHE A 378 7.21 -4.92 10.83
C PHE A 378 8.17 -4.12 11.71
N GLY A 379 9.02 -4.83 12.46
CA GLY A 379 10.10 -4.21 13.24
C GLY A 379 11.42 -4.13 12.48
N ASP A 380 11.52 -4.80 11.33
CA ASP A 380 12.78 -5.08 10.64
C ASP A 380 12.94 -4.36 9.29
N ARG A 381 12.02 -3.48 8.89
CA ARG A 381 12.05 -2.74 7.61
C ARG A 381 11.50 -1.31 7.75
N GLY A 382 11.41 -0.56 6.65
CA GLY A 382 10.87 0.80 6.63
C GLY A 382 11.86 1.89 7.07
N ALA A 383 13.13 1.54 7.33
CA ALA A 383 14.21 2.50 7.60
C ALA A 383 15.57 1.87 7.28
N ILE A 384 16.57 2.71 6.99
CA ILE A 384 17.97 2.30 6.84
C ILE A 384 18.63 2.39 8.22
N ALA A 385 18.75 1.24 8.88
CA ALA A 385 19.38 1.12 10.19
C ALA A 385 19.96 -0.31 10.38
N GLU A 386 21.00 -0.44 11.18
CA GLU A 386 21.63 -1.74 11.47
C GLU A 386 20.63 -2.75 12.04
N GLY A 387 20.76 -4.00 11.62
CA GLY A 387 19.87 -5.12 11.97
C GLY A 387 18.61 -5.22 11.11
N ARG A 388 18.21 -4.16 10.38
CA ARG A 388 17.04 -4.20 9.50
C ARG A 388 17.35 -4.93 8.21
N ARG A 389 16.30 -5.40 7.54
CA ARG A 389 16.39 -5.98 6.20
C ARG A 389 16.95 -4.95 5.21
N ALA A 390 17.77 -5.42 4.30
CA ALA A 390 18.34 -4.60 3.26
C ALA A 390 17.38 -4.49 2.04
N ASP A 391 16.14 -4.08 2.31
CA ASP A 391 15.15 -3.71 1.31
C ASP A 391 15.38 -2.23 0.99
N LEU A 392 16.04 -1.96 -0.13
CA LEU A 392 16.63 -0.66 -0.43
C LEU A 392 16.29 -0.22 -1.85
N VAL A 393 16.12 1.09 -2.04
CA VAL A 393 15.85 1.69 -3.34
C VAL A 393 16.84 2.82 -3.59
N VAL A 394 17.43 2.83 -4.78
CA VAL A 394 18.20 3.96 -5.29
C VAL A 394 17.30 4.77 -6.21
N ILE A 395 17.12 6.03 -5.88
CA ILE A 395 16.26 6.94 -6.64
C ILE A 395 17.01 8.22 -7.01
N ARG A 396 16.68 8.79 -8.19
CA ARG A 396 17.02 10.16 -8.59
C ARG A 396 15.77 11.04 -8.36
N PRO A 397 15.61 11.62 -7.18
CA PRO A 397 14.35 12.27 -6.80
C PRO A 397 14.06 13.54 -7.64
N ASP A 398 15.08 14.18 -8.21
CA ASP A 398 14.93 15.41 -9.00
C ASP A 398 14.68 15.14 -10.49
N ASP A 399 15.06 13.96 -10.98
CA ASP A 399 14.84 13.58 -12.36
C ASP A 399 13.36 13.32 -12.63
N THR A 400 12.95 13.57 -13.86
CA THR A 400 11.54 13.38 -14.29
C THR A 400 11.45 12.34 -15.40
N PHE A 401 10.28 11.72 -15.51
CA PHE A 401 9.92 10.87 -16.63
C PHE A 401 8.44 11.06 -16.97
N VAL A 402 8.08 10.74 -18.21
CA VAL A 402 6.68 10.71 -18.65
C VAL A 402 6.17 9.28 -18.49
N VAL A 403 5.02 9.13 -17.83
CA VAL A 403 4.35 7.82 -17.73
C VAL A 403 3.86 7.40 -19.11
N ASP A 404 4.23 6.22 -19.53
CA ASP A 404 3.74 5.55 -20.73
C ASP A 404 3.15 4.21 -20.28
N ALA A 405 1.82 4.12 -20.27
CA ALA A 405 1.10 2.95 -19.78
C ALA A 405 1.52 1.67 -20.50
N SER A 406 1.90 1.76 -21.78
CA SER A 406 2.34 0.61 -22.58
C SER A 406 3.68 0.03 -22.15
N ARG A 407 4.46 0.79 -21.38
CA ARG A 407 5.80 0.41 -20.88
C ARG A 407 5.80 0.04 -19.40
N LEU A 408 4.66 0.17 -18.71
CA LEU A 408 4.54 -0.31 -17.33
C LEU A 408 4.61 -1.84 -17.28
N ALA A 409 5.10 -2.35 -16.16
CA ALA A 409 5.21 -3.80 -15.96
C ALA A 409 3.87 -4.48 -15.63
N SER A 410 2.79 -3.72 -15.43
CA SER A 410 1.44 -4.24 -15.24
C SER A 410 0.97 -5.05 -16.45
N ARG A 411 0.18 -6.09 -16.22
CA ARG A 411 -0.33 -6.96 -17.29
C ARG A 411 -1.16 -6.20 -18.33
N ASN A 412 -2.00 -5.28 -17.86
CA ASN A 412 -2.90 -4.51 -18.72
C ASN A 412 -2.38 -3.06 -18.81
N PRO A 413 -2.11 -2.55 -20.03
CA PRO A 413 -1.51 -1.24 -20.24
C PRO A 413 -2.55 -0.11 -20.10
N ILE A 414 -3.19 -0.03 -18.94
CA ILE A 414 -4.21 0.97 -18.61
C ILE A 414 -3.77 1.68 -17.33
N SER A 415 -3.65 2.99 -17.36
CA SER A 415 -3.28 3.79 -16.19
C SER A 415 -3.93 5.16 -16.24
N ALA A 416 -4.53 5.59 -15.13
CA ALA A 416 -5.01 6.96 -14.93
C ALA A 416 -3.87 8.00 -14.86
N PHE A 417 -2.63 7.55 -14.82
CA PHE A 417 -1.43 8.40 -14.79
C PHE A 417 -0.75 8.52 -16.17
N ASP A 418 -1.31 7.91 -17.22
CA ASP A 418 -0.70 7.93 -18.55
C ASP A 418 -0.47 9.35 -19.06
N GLY A 419 0.66 9.61 -19.70
CA GLY A 419 1.07 10.93 -20.18
C GLY A 419 1.52 11.91 -19.09
N MET A 420 1.38 11.61 -17.80
CA MET A 420 1.82 12.50 -16.72
C MET A 420 3.34 12.54 -16.59
N THR A 421 3.89 13.74 -16.38
CA THR A 421 5.29 13.92 -16.00
C THR A 421 5.44 13.81 -14.49
N LEU A 422 6.18 12.81 -14.02
CA LEU A 422 6.39 12.54 -12.60
C LEU A 422 7.88 12.71 -12.22
N ASN A 423 8.13 13.16 -10.99
CA ASN A 423 9.46 13.21 -10.39
C ASN A 423 9.84 11.84 -9.79
N GLY A 424 11.13 11.59 -9.76
CA GLY A 424 11.70 10.42 -9.10
C GLY A 424 11.90 9.25 -10.07
N VAL A 425 13.12 9.12 -10.59
CA VAL A 425 13.50 7.95 -11.41
C VAL A 425 14.12 6.90 -10.49
N VAL A 426 13.50 5.73 -10.41
CA VAL A 426 14.05 4.57 -9.69
C VAL A 426 15.19 3.99 -10.54
N SER A 427 16.43 4.01 -10.01
CA SER A 427 17.63 3.51 -10.69
C SER A 427 17.92 2.06 -10.35
N ASP A 428 17.62 1.64 -9.10
CA ASP A 428 17.86 0.27 -8.64
C ASP A 428 17.00 -0.07 -7.43
N VAL A 429 16.71 -1.37 -7.28
CA VAL A 429 15.96 -1.91 -6.14
C VAL A 429 16.65 -3.16 -5.64
N LEU A 430 16.78 -3.28 -4.32
CA LEU A 430 17.30 -4.45 -3.65
C LEU A 430 16.25 -4.99 -2.68
N VAL A 431 16.00 -6.28 -2.75
CA VAL A 431 15.16 -7.02 -1.81
C VAL A 431 16.08 -7.96 -1.02
N GLY A 432 16.17 -7.76 0.28
CA GLY A 432 17.14 -8.48 1.10
C GLY A 432 18.59 -8.35 0.59
N GLY A 433 18.98 -7.15 0.12
CA GLY A 433 20.33 -6.85 -0.36
C GLY A 433 20.69 -7.47 -1.73
N ARG A 434 19.73 -8.04 -2.44
CA ARG A 434 19.90 -8.73 -3.72
C ARG A 434 19.04 -8.11 -4.81
N THR A 435 19.47 -8.23 -6.04
CA THR A 435 18.63 -7.92 -7.20
C THR A 435 17.39 -8.80 -7.17
N PRO A 436 16.18 -8.24 -7.31
CA PRO A 436 14.94 -8.99 -7.24
C PRO A 436 14.85 -10.12 -8.28
N ALA A 437 14.46 -11.29 -7.82
CA ALA A 437 14.24 -12.47 -8.64
C ALA A 437 13.04 -13.25 -8.08
N ALA A 438 12.27 -13.89 -8.94
CA ALA A 438 11.12 -14.67 -8.50
C ALA A 438 11.52 -15.84 -7.59
N GLY A 439 10.80 -16.03 -6.47
CA GLY A 439 11.09 -17.11 -5.54
C GLY A 439 10.13 -17.21 -4.36
N ALA A 440 10.10 -18.39 -3.75
CA ALA A 440 9.25 -18.67 -2.58
C ALA A 440 9.73 -17.95 -1.29
N ASP A 441 10.99 -17.57 -1.24
CA ASP A 441 11.59 -16.89 -0.08
C ASP A 441 10.96 -15.50 0.19
N HIS A 442 10.18 -15.00 -0.76
CA HIS A 442 9.47 -13.73 -0.65
C HIS A 442 8.12 -13.83 0.09
N LEU A 443 7.59 -15.04 0.31
CA LEU A 443 6.32 -15.16 1.02
C LEU A 443 6.49 -14.90 2.51
N ILE A 444 5.75 -13.92 3.03
CA ILE A 444 5.81 -13.51 4.42
C ILE A 444 4.46 -13.68 5.13
N SER A 445 4.54 -13.90 6.42
CA SER A 445 3.38 -13.89 7.31
C SER A 445 3.46 -12.69 8.25
N ARG A 446 2.33 -12.36 8.86
CA ARG A 446 2.27 -11.35 9.92
C ARG A 446 3.34 -11.65 11.00
N PRO A 447 4.11 -10.64 11.43
CA PRO A 447 5.06 -10.82 12.52
C PRO A 447 4.37 -11.33 13.80
N SER A 448 5.01 -12.28 14.48
CA SER A 448 4.58 -12.68 15.83
C SER A 448 4.78 -11.51 16.80
N ARG A 449 3.81 -11.30 17.68
CA ARG A 449 3.88 -10.26 18.73
C ARG A 449 4.79 -10.68 19.87
#